data_717beed10f8bb1d2a449040ffcaebdba
#
_entry.id   717beed10f8bb1d2a449040ffcaebdba
#
_cell.length_a   1.000
_cell.length_b   1.000
_cell.length_c   1.000
_cell.angle_alpha   90.00
_cell.angle_beta   90.00
_cell.angle_gamma   90.00
#
_symmetry.space_group_name_H-M   'P 1'
#
loop_
_entity.id
_entity.type
_entity.pdbx_description
1 polymer ?
#
loop_
_entity_poly.entity_id
_entity_poly.type
_entity_poly.pdbx_seq_one_letter_code
_entity_poly.pdbx_strand_id
1 'polypeptide(L)'
;MNYRLIGKYTGNILLVEGIFLLPAIAVAMAYREPQSARAIAIAALITLLPGILLSCIRVHRSISMSEGFVVCALGWIVLSLFGALPFYISGEIPRYIDCWFETVSGFTTTGSSILTNVEETLPLPRWALP
;
A
#
# COMPACT_ATOMS: atom_id res chain seq x y z
N MET A 1 -5.56 -26.02 9.18
CA MET A 1 -5.44 -24.65 8.68
C MET A 1 -5.73 -24.63 7.19
N ASN A 2 -6.62 -23.78 6.73
CA ASN A 2 -7.04 -23.75 5.33
C ASN A 2 -6.36 -22.60 4.58
N TYR A 3 -5.28 -22.89 3.84
CA TYR A 3 -4.50 -21.90 3.10
C TYR A 3 -5.33 -21.15 2.04
N ARG A 4 -6.35 -21.79 1.46
CA ARG A 4 -7.24 -21.16 0.48
C ARG A 4 -8.08 -20.04 1.11
N LEU A 5 -8.51 -20.23 2.34
CA LEU A 5 -9.27 -19.24 3.10
C LEU A 5 -8.39 -18.06 3.49
N ILE A 6 -7.17 -18.33 3.97
CA ILE A 6 -6.18 -17.29 4.29
C ILE A 6 -5.86 -16.48 3.05
N GLY A 7 -5.60 -17.13 1.91
CA GLY A 7 -5.34 -16.46 0.64
C GLY A 7 -6.48 -15.55 0.20
N LYS A 8 -7.73 -16.00 0.32
CA LYS A 8 -8.90 -15.20 -0.03
C LYS A 8 -9.00 -13.91 0.81
N TYR A 9 -8.86 -14.01 2.12
CA TYR A 9 -8.94 -12.83 2.98
C TYR A 9 -7.77 -11.88 2.77
N THR A 10 -6.56 -12.42 2.56
CA THR A 10 -5.39 -11.61 2.18
C THR A 10 -5.62 -10.91 0.83
N GLY A 11 -6.24 -11.58 -0.13
CA GLY A 11 -6.64 -10.98 -1.40
C GLY A 11 -7.63 -9.83 -1.24
N ASN A 12 -8.60 -9.98 -0.35
CA ASN A 12 -9.56 -8.92 -0.04
C ASN A 12 -8.88 -7.70 0.60
N ILE A 13 -7.89 -7.92 1.46
CA ILE A 13 -7.08 -6.83 2.04
C ILE A 13 -6.34 -6.08 0.94
N LEU A 14 -5.70 -6.79 0.01
CA LEU A 14 -5.03 -6.18 -1.15
C LEU A 14 -5.98 -5.40 -2.05
N LEU A 15 -7.21 -5.89 -2.25
CA LEU A 15 -8.22 -5.16 -3.02
C LEU A 15 -8.58 -3.83 -2.35
N VAL A 16 -8.80 -3.85 -1.05
CA VAL A 16 -9.09 -2.63 -0.29
C VAL A 16 -7.93 -1.65 -0.40
N GLU A 17 -6.70 -2.10 -0.24
CA GLU A 17 -5.50 -1.27 -0.41
C GLU A 17 -5.41 -0.66 -1.81
N GLY A 18 -5.59 -1.47 -2.85
CA GLY A 18 -5.58 -1.01 -4.24
C GLY A 18 -6.67 0.03 -4.53
N ILE A 19 -7.86 -0.14 -3.97
CA ILE A 19 -8.96 0.83 -4.09
C ILE A 19 -8.59 2.14 -3.39
N PHE A 20 -7.95 2.11 -2.23
CA PHE A 20 -7.50 3.31 -1.52
C PHE A 20 -6.38 4.06 -2.24
N LEU A 21 -5.65 3.42 -3.15
CA LEU A 21 -4.68 4.10 -4.01
C LEU A 21 -5.32 4.95 -5.12
N LEU A 22 -6.57 4.65 -5.51
CA LEU A 22 -7.27 5.40 -6.57
C LEU A 22 -7.47 6.89 -6.23
N PRO A 23 -7.95 7.28 -5.03
CA PRO A 23 -8.01 8.69 -4.64
C PRO A 23 -6.64 9.38 -4.68
N ALA A 24 -5.58 8.67 -4.33
CA ALA A 24 -4.23 9.21 -4.38
C ALA A 24 -3.80 9.56 -5.82
N ILE A 25 -4.20 8.74 -6.81
CA ILE A 25 -3.97 9.05 -8.23
C ILE A 25 -4.71 10.35 -8.62
N ALA A 26 -5.96 10.50 -8.19
CA ALA A 26 -6.75 11.69 -8.48
C ALA A 26 -6.09 12.95 -7.90
N VAL A 27 -5.59 12.88 -6.67
CA VAL A 27 -4.86 13.97 -6.02
C VAL A 27 -3.57 14.29 -6.78
N ALA A 28 -2.77 13.29 -7.14
CA ALA A 28 -1.54 13.48 -7.90
C ALA A 28 -1.79 14.15 -9.27
N MET A 29 -2.89 13.78 -9.94
CA MET A 29 -3.29 14.43 -11.20
C MET A 29 -3.74 15.88 -10.97
N ALA A 30 -4.43 16.17 -9.88
CA ALA A 30 -4.86 17.53 -9.54
C ALA A 30 -3.67 18.46 -9.28
N TYR A 31 -2.60 17.94 -8.69
CA TYR A 31 -1.34 18.67 -8.48
C TYR A 31 -0.44 18.74 -9.72
N ARG A 32 -0.89 18.20 -10.86
CA ARG A 32 -0.14 18.16 -12.13
C ARG A 32 1.22 17.49 -12.03
N GLU A 33 1.32 16.44 -11.24
CA GLU A 33 2.50 15.59 -11.11
C GLU A 33 2.29 14.26 -11.87
N PRO A 34 2.56 14.21 -13.17
CA PRO A 34 2.30 13.03 -13.98
C PRO A 34 3.21 11.84 -13.60
N GLN A 35 4.40 12.13 -13.07
CA GLN A 35 5.33 11.10 -12.63
C GLN A 35 4.82 10.36 -11.40
N SER A 36 4.40 11.08 -10.38
CA SER A 36 3.81 10.49 -9.17
C SER A 36 2.50 9.75 -9.47
N ALA A 37 1.65 10.33 -10.32
CA ALA A 37 0.41 9.68 -10.75
C ALA A 37 0.66 8.34 -11.46
N ARG A 38 1.66 8.26 -12.34
CA ARG A 38 2.04 6.99 -13.00
C ARG A 38 2.59 5.97 -12.01
N ALA A 39 3.44 6.40 -11.07
CA ALA A 39 3.99 5.52 -10.05
C ALA A 39 2.90 4.89 -9.19
N ILE A 40 1.94 5.70 -8.73
CA ILE A 40 0.80 5.23 -7.93
C ILE A 40 -0.10 4.33 -8.78
N ALA A 41 -0.34 4.65 -10.05
CA ALA A 41 -1.14 3.82 -10.94
C ALA A 41 -0.51 2.44 -11.18
N ILE A 42 0.80 2.37 -11.40
CA ILE A 42 1.52 1.11 -11.56
C ILE A 42 1.47 0.31 -10.25
N ALA A 43 1.69 0.95 -9.11
CA ALA A 43 1.57 0.31 -7.80
C ALA A 43 0.16 -0.25 -7.56
N ALA A 44 -0.87 0.52 -7.90
CA ALA A 44 -2.26 0.08 -7.79
C ALA A 44 -2.55 -1.15 -8.66
N LEU A 45 -2.04 -1.19 -9.89
CA LEU A 45 -2.17 -2.35 -10.76
C LEU A 45 -1.48 -3.59 -10.18
N ILE A 46 -0.24 -3.43 -9.71
CA ILE A 46 0.53 -4.52 -9.09
C ILE A 46 -0.16 -5.05 -7.84
N THR A 47 -0.83 -4.19 -7.08
CA THR A 47 -1.58 -4.56 -5.87
C THR A 47 -2.93 -5.20 -6.21
N LEU A 48 -3.66 -4.65 -7.16
CA LEU A 48 -5.00 -5.13 -7.54
C LEU A 48 -4.97 -6.49 -8.21
N LEU A 49 -3.97 -6.77 -9.06
CA LEU A 49 -3.88 -8.05 -9.78
C LEU A 49 -3.88 -9.26 -8.83
N PRO A 50 -2.94 -9.39 -7.87
CA PRO A 50 -2.98 -10.50 -6.93
C PRO A 50 -4.20 -10.43 -6.00
N GLY A 51 -4.68 -9.24 -5.66
CA GLY A 51 -5.89 -9.05 -4.88
C GLY A 51 -7.10 -9.69 -5.54
N ILE A 52 -7.32 -9.44 -6.83
CA ILE A 52 -8.42 -10.02 -7.62
C ILE A 52 -8.25 -11.53 -7.72
N LEU A 53 -7.05 -12.01 -8.07
CA LEU A 53 -6.79 -13.44 -8.24
C LEU A 53 -7.06 -14.22 -6.95
N LEU A 54 -6.59 -13.72 -5.82
CA LEU A 54 -6.78 -14.36 -4.52
C LEU A 54 -8.23 -14.24 -4.01
N SER A 55 -8.88 -13.12 -4.27
CA SER A 55 -10.29 -12.90 -3.88
C SER A 55 -11.26 -13.82 -4.64
N CYS A 56 -10.92 -14.21 -5.87
CA CYS A 56 -11.74 -15.14 -6.66
C CYS A 56 -11.76 -16.58 -6.12
N ILE A 57 -10.92 -16.91 -5.15
CA ILE A 57 -10.90 -18.23 -4.53
C ILE A 57 -12.24 -18.46 -3.79
N ARG A 58 -13.03 -19.43 -4.26
CA ARG A 58 -14.28 -19.79 -3.59
C ARG A 58 -14.00 -20.66 -2.37
N VAL A 59 -14.43 -20.17 -1.21
CA VAL A 59 -14.36 -20.91 0.06
C VAL A 59 -15.74 -20.83 0.71
N HIS A 60 -16.27 -21.98 1.09
CA HIS A 60 -17.62 -22.11 1.68
C HIS A 60 -17.58 -22.29 3.22
N ARG A 61 -16.44 -22.08 3.82
CA ARG A 61 -16.24 -22.26 5.27
C ARG A 61 -16.02 -20.89 5.94
N SER A 62 -16.52 -20.74 7.16
CA SER A 62 -16.23 -19.60 8.02
C SER A 62 -14.80 -19.65 8.56
N ILE A 63 -14.24 -18.48 8.79
CA ILE A 63 -12.90 -18.32 9.37
C ILE A 63 -12.91 -18.76 10.83
N SER A 64 -11.90 -19.52 11.26
CA SER A 64 -11.66 -19.83 12.67
C SER A 64 -10.81 -18.75 13.36
N MET A 65 -10.84 -18.72 14.69
CA MET A 65 -10.03 -17.76 15.47
C MET A 65 -8.56 -17.79 15.10
N SER A 66 -7.97 -18.98 15.03
CA SER A 66 -6.56 -19.16 14.69
C SER A 66 -6.21 -18.68 13.28
N GLU A 67 -7.10 -18.95 12.32
CA GLU A 67 -6.96 -18.49 10.94
C GLU A 67 -7.08 -16.96 10.86
N GLY A 68 -7.95 -16.35 11.68
CA GLY A 68 -8.09 -14.90 11.80
C GLY A 68 -6.81 -14.21 12.24
N PHE A 69 -6.12 -14.73 13.25
CA PHE A 69 -4.83 -14.19 13.69
C PHE A 69 -3.77 -14.25 12.59
N VAL A 70 -3.69 -15.36 11.86
CA VAL A 70 -2.76 -15.54 10.75
C VAL A 70 -3.09 -14.53 9.62
N VAL A 71 -4.36 -14.34 9.29
CA VAL A 71 -4.77 -13.36 8.28
C VAL A 71 -4.41 -11.94 8.71
N CYS A 72 -4.61 -11.58 9.97
CA CYS A 72 -4.21 -10.27 10.48
C CYS A 72 -2.70 -10.04 10.36
N ALA A 73 -1.90 -11.01 10.81
CA ALA A 73 -0.44 -10.90 10.76
C ALA A 73 0.08 -10.80 9.31
N LEU A 74 -0.41 -11.67 8.42
CA LEU A 74 -0.08 -11.61 7.01
C LEU A 74 -0.60 -10.33 6.35
N GLY A 75 -1.78 -9.87 6.73
CA GLY A 75 -2.35 -8.62 6.25
C GLY A 75 -1.43 -7.43 6.50
N TRP A 76 -0.92 -7.28 7.71
CA TRP A 76 0.04 -6.22 8.04
C TRP A 76 1.31 -6.28 7.20
N ILE A 77 1.88 -7.47 7.03
CA ILE A 77 3.09 -7.67 6.23
C ILE A 77 2.81 -7.31 4.76
N VAL A 78 1.73 -7.84 4.21
CA VAL A 78 1.36 -7.66 2.81
C VAL A 78 1.01 -6.20 2.51
N LEU A 79 0.18 -5.56 3.36
CA LEU A 79 -0.13 -4.13 3.24
C LEU A 79 1.14 -3.27 3.23
N SER A 80 2.08 -3.56 4.12
CA SER A 80 3.32 -2.79 4.19
C SER A 80 4.21 -3.00 2.97
N LEU A 81 4.28 -4.23 2.44
CA LEU A 81 5.06 -4.54 1.25
C LEU A 81 4.51 -3.86 0.00
N PHE A 82 3.21 -3.96 -0.22
CA PHE A 82 2.56 -3.34 -1.39
C PHE A 82 2.42 -1.83 -1.24
N GLY A 83 2.16 -1.33 -0.03
CA GLY A 83 2.11 0.09 0.28
C GLY A 83 3.45 0.81 0.10
N ALA A 84 4.56 0.10 0.14
CA ALA A 84 5.89 0.66 -0.17
C ALA A 84 6.13 0.88 -1.68
N LEU A 85 5.38 0.21 -2.56
CA LEU A 85 5.58 0.27 -4.01
C LEU A 85 5.46 1.68 -4.59
N PRO A 86 4.48 2.52 -4.23
CA PRO A 86 4.38 3.88 -4.76
C PRO A 86 5.64 4.69 -4.51
N PHE A 87 6.20 4.60 -3.31
CA PHE A 87 7.44 5.32 -2.94
C PHE A 87 8.65 4.83 -3.73
N TYR A 88 8.75 3.53 -3.92
CA TYR A 88 9.86 2.93 -4.68
C TYR A 88 9.77 3.24 -6.18
N ILE A 89 8.60 3.12 -6.78
CA ILE A 89 8.38 3.35 -8.21
C ILE A 89 8.52 4.83 -8.55
N SER A 90 8.09 5.74 -7.66
CA SER A 90 8.26 7.18 -7.85
C SER A 90 9.73 7.63 -7.78
N GLY A 91 10.60 6.81 -7.20
CA GLY A 91 12.02 7.11 -7.03
C GLY A 91 12.32 8.08 -5.90
N GLU A 92 11.35 8.44 -5.07
CA GLU A 92 11.55 9.33 -3.92
C GLU A 92 12.49 8.73 -2.89
N ILE A 93 12.40 7.42 -2.70
CA ILE A 93 13.27 6.66 -1.80
C ILE A 93 13.99 5.59 -2.62
N PRO A 94 15.32 5.63 -2.75
CA PRO A 94 16.05 4.75 -3.67
C PRO A 94 16.11 3.28 -3.21
N ARG A 95 15.96 3.03 -1.91
CA ARG A 95 16.04 1.68 -1.34
C ARG A 95 14.65 1.17 -0.95
N TYR A 96 14.27 -0.01 -1.45
CA TYR A 96 12.97 -0.61 -1.13
C TYR A 96 12.77 -0.87 0.37
N ILE A 97 13.81 -1.26 1.09
CA ILE A 97 13.76 -1.46 2.54
C ILE A 97 13.37 -0.17 3.28
N ASP A 98 13.89 0.96 2.83
CA ASP A 98 13.57 2.26 3.41
C ASP A 98 12.12 2.66 3.11
N CYS A 99 11.62 2.35 1.89
CA CYS A 99 10.21 2.51 1.54
C CYS A 99 9.31 1.66 2.44
N TRP A 100 9.69 0.42 2.66
CA TRP A 100 8.95 -0.49 3.53
C TRP A 100 8.92 0.01 4.98
N PHE A 101 10.06 0.45 5.50
CA PHE A 101 10.16 1.05 6.83
C PHE A 101 9.22 2.26 6.98
N GLU A 102 9.23 3.16 6.02
CA GLU A 102 8.37 4.36 6.01
C GLU A 102 6.88 3.97 6.00
N THR A 103 6.53 2.96 5.20
CA THR A 103 5.15 2.47 5.11
C THR A 103 4.70 1.80 6.41
N VAL A 104 5.54 0.95 7.00
CA VAL A 104 5.26 0.31 8.30
C VAL A 104 5.09 1.37 9.38
N SER A 105 5.98 2.35 9.43
CA SER A 105 5.92 3.47 10.38
C SER A 105 4.62 4.27 10.23
N GLY A 106 4.19 4.52 8.99
CA GLY A 106 2.91 5.18 8.72
C GLY A 106 1.70 4.37 9.17
N PHE A 107 1.63 3.10 8.81
CA PHE A 107 0.51 2.22 9.15
C PHE A 107 0.41 1.92 10.64
N THR A 108 1.53 1.79 11.33
CA THR A 108 1.56 1.57 12.78
C THR A 108 1.46 2.85 13.60
N THR A 109 1.31 3.98 12.93
CA THR A 109 1.24 5.32 13.55
C THR A 109 2.46 5.67 14.43
N THR A 110 3.60 5.03 14.18
CA THR A 110 4.85 5.28 14.90
C THR A 110 5.40 6.68 14.60
N GLY A 111 5.24 7.14 13.34
CA GLY A 111 5.66 8.48 12.93
C GLY A 111 7.17 8.66 12.80
N SER A 112 7.93 7.56 12.87
CA SER A 112 9.37 7.59 12.61
C SER A 112 9.64 7.64 11.12
N SER A 113 10.40 8.61 10.64
CA SER A 113 10.70 8.79 9.23
C SER A 113 12.20 8.73 8.95
N ILE A 114 12.56 8.12 7.81
CA ILE A 114 13.91 8.14 7.26
C ILE A 114 14.14 9.42 6.44
N LEU A 115 13.06 10.06 5.99
CA LEU A 115 13.13 11.28 5.19
C LEU A 115 13.67 12.44 6.05
N THR A 116 14.80 13.00 5.63
CA THR A 116 15.44 14.13 6.30
C THR A 116 14.69 15.45 6.09
N ASN A 117 13.94 15.54 4.99
CA ASN A 117 13.13 16.71 4.62
C ASN A 117 11.78 16.25 4.07
N VAL A 118 10.80 16.02 4.96
CA VAL A 118 9.45 15.61 4.57
C VAL A 118 8.75 16.71 3.75
N GLU A 119 9.10 17.97 3.99
CA GLU A 119 8.51 19.12 3.31
C GLU A 119 8.97 19.25 1.84
N GLU A 120 10.16 18.78 1.49
CA GLU A 120 10.65 18.77 0.11
C GLU A 120 10.05 17.66 -0.76
N THR A 121 9.58 16.57 -0.14
CA THR A 121 8.96 15.46 -0.84
C THR A 121 7.45 15.66 -1.06
N LEU A 122 6.84 16.54 -0.29
CA LEU A 122 5.47 16.97 -0.53
C LEU A 122 5.50 18.12 -1.56
N PRO A 123 4.72 18.02 -2.65
CA PRO A 123 4.54 19.15 -3.55
C PRO A 123 3.70 20.22 -2.86
N LEU A 124 4.34 20.97 -1.96
CA LEU A 124 3.71 22.11 -1.36
C LEU A 124 3.60 23.20 -2.43
N PRO A 125 2.42 23.79 -2.62
CA PRO A 125 2.28 24.92 -3.48
C PRO A 125 3.22 26.04 -3.02
N ARG A 126 3.83 26.77 -3.95
CA ARG A 126 4.86 27.82 -3.66
C ARG A 126 4.43 28.86 -2.61
N TRP A 127 3.13 29.05 -2.42
CA TRP A 127 2.61 29.97 -1.41
C TRP A 127 2.67 29.42 0.03
N ALA A 128 2.88 28.11 0.21
CA ALA A 128 3.00 27.46 1.52
C ALA A 128 4.48 27.41 2.00
N LEU A 129 5.42 27.87 1.18
CA LEU A 129 6.83 28.00 1.58
C LEU A 129 7.00 29.36 2.29
N PRO A 130 7.71 29.38 3.44
CA PRO A 130 8.03 30.62 4.14
C PRO A 130 8.94 31.55 3.34
#